data_e4d2b043129991e29bcebe0665b1e7e9
#
_entry.id   e4d2b043129991e29bcebe0665b1e7e9
#
_cell.length_a   1.000
_cell.length_b   1.000
_cell.length_c   1.000
_cell.angle_alpha   90.00
_cell.angle_beta   90.00
_cell.angle_gamma   90.00
#
_symmetry.space_group_name_H-M   'P 1'
#
loop_
_entity.id
_entity.type
_entity.pdbx_description
1 polymer ?
#
loop_
_entity_poly.entity_id
_entity_poly.type
_entity_poly.pdbx_seq_one_letter_code
_entity_poly.pdbx_strand_id
1 'polypeptide(L)'
;MAAPPAIFKDVAILAPATGEQGRYGVAGDIRGFDLRSGREVWRFHTVPQPGEPNFGTWGADGWQDRRGPGSWVNMTVDVPNGLVFVPMGQPTDQNFGSSRPGTNLYSSSLIALDAATGRLKWHFQMTHHDIYDWDANAP
;
A
#
# COMPACT_ATOMS: atom_id res chain seq x y z
N MET A 1 -13.65 -4.29 -4.98
CA MET A 1 -13.37 -5.75 -4.90
C MET A 1 -12.05 -5.88 -4.15
N ALA A 2 -11.89 -6.79 -3.22
CA ALA A 2 -10.62 -6.97 -2.51
C ALA A 2 -9.89 -8.16 -3.13
N ALA A 3 -8.55 -8.08 -3.22
CA ALA A 3 -7.75 -9.22 -3.62
C ALA A 3 -7.79 -10.33 -2.55
N PRO A 4 -7.63 -11.61 -2.94
CA PRO A 4 -7.49 -12.67 -1.97
C PRO A 4 -6.23 -12.47 -1.12
N PRO A 5 -6.21 -12.96 0.14
CA PRO A 5 -5.01 -12.94 0.96
C PRO A 5 -3.87 -13.70 0.30
N ALA A 6 -2.65 -13.18 0.42
CA ALA A 6 -1.44 -13.96 0.13
C ALA A 6 -1.00 -14.70 1.40
N ILE A 7 -0.50 -15.92 1.25
CA ILE A 7 -0.09 -16.73 2.40
C ILE A 7 1.43 -16.97 2.35
N PHE A 8 2.10 -16.66 3.44
CA PHE A 8 3.50 -16.99 3.65
C PHE A 8 3.67 -17.68 5.00
N LYS A 9 3.98 -18.97 5.00
CA LYS A 9 4.05 -19.80 6.22
C LYS A 9 2.76 -19.67 7.04
N ASP A 10 2.87 -19.21 8.29
CA ASP A 10 1.73 -19.01 9.19
C ASP A 10 1.17 -17.56 9.14
N VAL A 11 1.50 -16.77 8.13
CA VAL A 11 1.04 -15.38 7.99
C VAL A 11 0.11 -15.22 6.78
N ALA A 12 -1.09 -14.72 7.02
CA ALA A 12 -1.99 -14.21 5.99
C ALA A 12 -1.72 -12.72 5.76
N ILE A 13 -1.41 -12.35 4.52
CA ILE A 13 -1.11 -10.98 4.13
C ILE A 13 -2.31 -10.41 3.38
N LEU A 14 -2.83 -9.30 3.87
CA LEU A 14 -3.99 -8.61 3.30
C LEU A 14 -3.60 -7.21 2.86
N ALA A 15 -4.04 -6.86 1.65
CA ALA A 15 -3.99 -5.50 1.14
C ALA A 15 -5.43 -5.10 0.77
N PRO A 16 -6.03 -4.12 1.44
CA PRO A 16 -7.41 -3.76 1.19
C PRO A 16 -7.54 -2.94 -0.10
N ALA A 17 -8.64 -3.13 -0.82
CA ALA A 17 -9.09 -2.14 -1.77
C ALA A 17 -9.66 -0.95 -0.99
N THR A 18 -9.17 0.25 -1.30
CA THR A 18 -9.71 1.49 -0.74
C THR A 18 -10.68 2.14 -1.72
N GLY A 19 -11.55 3.04 -1.23
CA GLY A 19 -12.37 3.83 -2.16
C GLY A 19 -11.52 4.82 -2.93
N GLU A 20 -11.93 5.14 -4.13
CA GLU A 20 -11.16 5.96 -5.09
C GLU A 20 -11.38 7.46 -4.89
N GLN A 21 -12.53 7.85 -4.36
CA GLN A 21 -12.92 9.25 -4.20
C GLN A 21 -12.91 9.68 -2.73
N GLY A 22 -12.57 10.92 -2.52
CA GLY A 22 -12.56 11.56 -1.20
C GLY A 22 -11.26 11.33 -0.43
N ARG A 23 -10.77 12.41 0.16
CA ARG A 23 -9.51 12.43 0.92
C ARG A 23 -9.54 11.50 2.12
N TYR A 24 -10.63 11.53 2.86
CA TYR A 24 -10.72 10.88 4.18
C TYR A 24 -11.27 9.47 4.09
N GLY A 25 -10.75 8.59 4.92
CA GLY A 25 -11.24 7.22 5.00
C GLY A 25 -10.23 6.25 5.58
N VAL A 26 -10.54 4.96 5.42
CA VAL A 26 -9.67 3.89 5.93
C VAL A 26 -8.35 3.88 5.18
N ALA A 27 -7.24 3.81 5.91
CA ALA A 27 -5.91 3.64 5.34
C ALA A 27 -5.82 2.32 4.56
N GLY A 28 -5.12 2.36 3.43
CA GLY A 28 -4.88 1.19 2.58
C GLY A 28 -3.75 0.28 3.06
N ASP A 29 -3.45 0.26 4.35
CA ASP A 29 -2.31 -0.42 4.93
C ASP A 29 -2.29 -1.91 4.63
N ILE A 30 -1.11 -2.42 4.29
CA ILE A 30 -0.88 -3.85 4.13
C ILE A 30 -0.62 -4.43 5.51
N ARG A 31 -1.29 -5.55 5.82
CA ARG A 31 -1.22 -6.14 7.15
C ARG A 31 -0.98 -7.64 7.09
N GLY A 32 -0.14 -8.12 7.98
CA GLY A 32 0.07 -9.54 8.20
C GLY A 32 -0.66 -10.01 9.46
N PHE A 33 -1.34 -11.14 9.35
CA PHE A 33 -2.09 -11.76 10.45
C PHE A 33 -1.60 -13.19 10.67
N ASP A 34 -1.37 -13.57 11.91
CA ASP A 34 -1.08 -14.94 12.28
C ASP A 34 -2.30 -15.84 12.00
N LEU A 35 -2.12 -16.88 11.20
CA LEU A 35 -3.21 -17.76 10.75
C LEU A 35 -3.87 -18.57 11.87
N ARG A 36 -3.18 -18.78 13.00
CA ARG A 36 -3.68 -19.59 14.11
C ARG A 36 -4.51 -18.77 15.08
N SER A 37 -4.01 -17.55 15.39
CA SER A 37 -4.63 -16.68 16.40
C SER A 37 -5.50 -15.57 15.81
N GLY A 38 -5.36 -15.27 14.50
CA GLY A 38 -6.00 -14.13 13.86
C GLY A 38 -5.44 -12.76 14.27
N ARG A 39 -4.35 -12.74 15.07
CA ARG A 39 -3.75 -11.49 15.54
C ARG A 39 -2.93 -10.85 14.44
N GLU A 40 -3.02 -9.51 14.34
CA GLU A 40 -2.12 -8.72 13.51
C GLU A 40 -0.69 -8.84 14.07
N VAL A 41 0.26 -9.23 13.20
CA VAL A 41 1.66 -9.42 13.58
C VAL A 41 2.56 -8.34 12.99
N TRP A 42 2.13 -7.70 11.90
CA TRP A 42 2.81 -6.55 11.34
C TRP A 42 1.88 -5.71 10.47
N ARG A 43 2.28 -4.45 10.28
CA ARG A 43 1.60 -3.48 9.41
C ARG A 43 2.62 -2.68 8.63
N PHE A 44 2.32 -2.41 7.37
CA PHE A 44 3.04 -1.49 6.51
C PHE A 44 2.10 -0.35 6.11
N HIS A 45 2.48 0.89 6.46
CA HIS A 45 1.69 2.07 6.10
C HIS A 45 1.90 2.44 4.64
N THR A 46 0.83 2.40 3.85
CA THR A 46 0.89 2.75 2.43
C THR A 46 0.90 4.27 2.20
N VAL A 47 0.49 5.05 3.20
CA VAL A 47 0.78 6.47 3.33
C VAL A 47 1.73 6.62 4.52
N PRO A 48 3.02 6.94 4.29
CA PRO A 48 4.01 7.00 5.36
C PRO A 48 3.59 7.95 6.47
N GLN A 49 3.83 7.55 7.72
CA GLN A 49 3.50 8.28 8.92
C GLN A 49 4.70 9.09 9.44
N PRO A 50 4.51 10.07 10.35
CA PRO A 50 5.61 10.84 10.93
C PRO A 50 6.71 9.94 11.50
N GLY A 51 7.96 10.20 11.07
CA GLY A 51 9.13 9.43 11.48
C GLY A 51 9.46 8.22 10.60
N GLU A 52 8.58 7.86 9.67
CA GLU A 52 8.86 6.80 8.70
C GLU A 52 9.63 7.31 7.47
N PRO A 53 10.39 6.43 6.79
CA PRO A 53 10.99 6.75 5.51
C PRO A 53 9.93 7.23 4.51
N ASN A 54 10.30 8.22 3.68
CA ASN A 54 9.44 8.78 2.64
C ASN A 54 8.20 9.56 3.15
N PHE A 55 8.11 9.87 4.44
CA PHE A 55 7.01 10.65 5.03
C PHE A 55 6.71 11.95 4.27
N GLY A 56 7.73 12.70 3.84
CA GLY A 56 7.56 13.99 3.14
C GLY A 56 6.95 13.90 1.73
N THR A 57 6.69 12.69 1.21
CA THR A 57 6.17 12.52 -0.16
C THR A 57 4.70 12.89 -0.34
N TRP A 58 3.99 13.20 0.75
CA TRP A 58 2.59 13.62 0.76
C TRP A 58 2.40 15.10 1.13
N GLY A 59 3.51 15.88 1.17
CA GLY A 59 3.49 17.26 1.65
C GLY A 59 3.23 17.36 3.16
N ALA A 60 3.01 18.58 3.64
CA ALA A 60 2.88 18.83 5.08
C ALA A 60 1.66 18.15 5.72
N ASP A 61 0.51 18.21 5.05
CA ASP A 61 -0.78 17.76 5.60
C ASP A 61 -1.46 16.65 4.77
N GLY A 62 -0.84 16.27 3.66
CA GLY A 62 -1.42 15.33 2.71
C GLY A 62 -1.61 13.91 3.25
N TRP A 63 -0.90 13.55 4.30
CA TRP A 63 -0.90 12.23 4.94
C TRP A 63 -2.00 12.03 5.99
N GLN A 64 -2.46 13.14 6.61
CA GLN A 64 -3.39 13.07 7.75
C GLN A 64 -4.75 12.53 7.34
N ASP A 65 -5.23 11.52 8.09
CA ASP A 65 -6.53 10.88 7.90
C ASP A 65 -6.82 10.49 6.44
N ARG A 66 -5.75 10.33 5.67
CA ARG A 66 -5.87 10.05 4.24
C ARG A 66 -6.29 8.60 4.03
N ARG A 67 -7.30 8.45 3.21
CA ARG A 67 -7.58 7.18 2.57
C ARG A 67 -6.37 6.84 1.69
N GLY A 68 -5.67 5.78 2.07
CA GLY A 68 -4.42 5.40 1.39
C GLY A 68 -4.65 4.73 0.05
N PRO A 69 -3.61 4.61 -0.76
CA PRO A 69 -3.64 3.73 -1.91
C PRO A 69 -3.90 2.30 -1.41
N GLY A 70 -4.77 1.59 -2.12
CA GLY A 70 -5.06 0.20 -1.84
C GLY A 70 -4.46 -0.74 -2.88
N SER A 71 -4.69 -2.03 -2.72
CA SER A 71 -4.42 -3.03 -3.76
C SER A 71 -5.65 -3.90 -3.94
N TRP A 72 -6.13 -4.01 -5.17
CA TRP A 72 -7.29 -4.85 -5.53
C TRP A 72 -6.91 -6.02 -6.44
N VAL A 73 -5.62 -6.16 -6.74
CA VAL A 73 -5.08 -7.24 -7.57
C VAL A 73 -4.30 -8.25 -6.73
N ASN A 74 -4.03 -9.40 -7.33
CA ASN A 74 -3.33 -10.47 -6.63
C ASN A 74 -1.89 -10.06 -6.28
N MET A 75 -1.52 -10.35 -5.04
CA MET A 75 -0.14 -10.29 -4.57
C MET A 75 0.61 -11.56 -4.98
N THR A 76 1.91 -11.46 -5.20
CA THR A 76 2.78 -12.60 -5.48
C THR A 76 3.72 -12.84 -4.32
N VAL A 77 3.87 -14.11 -3.91
CA VAL A 77 4.80 -14.51 -2.83
C VAL A 77 5.96 -15.29 -3.41
N ASP A 78 7.17 -14.80 -3.18
CA ASP A 78 8.41 -15.52 -3.41
C ASP A 78 8.83 -16.23 -2.13
N VAL A 79 8.36 -17.47 -1.98
CA VAL A 79 8.59 -18.26 -0.77
C VAL A 79 10.08 -18.52 -0.50
N PRO A 80 10.93 -18.89 -1.48
CA PRO A 80 12.35 -19.09 -1.25
C PRO A 80 13.07 -17.87 -0.67
N ASN A 81 12.73 -16.66 -1.15
CA ASN A 81 13.37 -15.43 -0.70
C ASN A 81 12.60 -14.71 0.43
N GLY A 82 11.42 -15.21 0.81
CA GLY A 82 10.60 -14.64 1.87
C GLY A 82 10.02 -13.27 1.53
N LEU A 83 9.71 -13.01 0.27
CA LEU A 83 9.18 -11.73 -0.20
C LEU A 83 7.71 -11.83 -0.57
N VAL A 84 6.99 -10.72 -0.40
CA VAL A 84 5.68 -10.50 -1.01
C VAL A 84 5.76 -9.25 -1.90
N PHE A 85 5.29 -9.39 -3.14
CA PHE A 85 5.17 -8.29 -4.09
C PHE A 85 3.73 -7.81 -4.11
N VAL A 86 3.54 -6.51 -3.85
CA VAL A 86 2.23 -5.89 -3.75
C VAL A 86 2.11 -4.77 -4.78
N PRO A 87 1.31 -4.95 -5.82
CA PRO A 87 1.00 -3.87 -6.74
C PRO A 87 0.04 -2.87 -6.07
N MET A 88 0.42 -1.61 -6.02
CA MET A 88 -0.33 -0.55 -5.37
C MET A 88 -1.08 0.31 -6.38
N GLY A 89 -2.33 0.58 -6.07
CA GLY A 89 -3.15 1.50 -6.86
C GLY A 89 -2.78 2.96 -6.69
N GLN A 90 -3.53 3.81 -7.35
CA GLN A 90 -3.37 5.25 -7.34
C GLN A 90 -3.71 5.87 -5.97
N PRO A 91 -3.26 7.12 -5.72
CA PRO A 91 -3.60 7.82 -4.49
C PRO A 91 -5.01 8.40 -4.57
N THR A 92 -5.69 8.51 -3.45
CA THR A 92 -6.95 9.27 -3.34
C THR A 92 -6.68 10.76 -3.11
N ASP A 93 -7.43 11.68 -3.55
CA ASP A 93 -8.42 11.72 -4.65
C ASP A 93 -7.74 11.49 -5.99
N GLN A 94 -8.14 10.50 -6.72
CA GLN A 94 -7.38 10.06 -7.89
C GLN A 94 -7.20 11.13 -8.97
N ASN A 95 -8.21 11.95 -9.23
CA ASN A 95 -8.18 12.99 -10.25
C ASN A 95 -7.90 14.39 -9.70
N PHE A 96 -7.61 14.54 -8.41
CA PHE A 96 -7.38 15.83 -7.77
C PHE A 96 -6.16 15.81 -6.84
N GLY A 97 -5.02 16.31 -7.33
CA GLY A 97 -3.74 16.21 -6.63
C GLY A 97 -3.42 17.34 -5.66
N SER A 98 -4.16 18.47 -5.66
CA SER A 98 -3.74 19.67 -4.89
C SER A 98 -3.73 19.46 -3.37
N SER A 99 -4.50 18.50 -2.84
CA SER A 99 -4.54 18.16 -1.42
C SER A 99 -3.43 17.20 -0.98
N ARG A 100 -2.57 16.77 -1.90
CA ARG A 100 -1.52 15.78 -1.67
C ARG A 100 -0.25 16.09 -2.45
N PRO A 101 0.35 17.29 -2.29
CA PRO A 101 1.57 17.65 -3.03
C PRO A 101 2.69 16.65 -2.77
N GLY A 102 3.58 16.49 -3.76
CA GLY A 102 4.69 15.54 -3.71
C GLY A 102 4.45 14.28 -4.54
N THR A 103 5.30 13.28 -4.44
CA THR A 103 5.27 12.07 -5.26
C THR A 103 4.24 11.04 -4.81
N ASN A 104 3.72 11.16 -3.59
CA ASN A 104 2.69 10.30 -2.99
C ASN A 104 3.08 8.82 -2.90
N LEU A 105 4.27 8.53 -2.37
CA LEU A 105 4.65 7.13 -2.07
C LEU A 105 3.72 6.56 -0.98
N TYR A 106 3.22 5.33 -1.11
CA TYR A 106 3.61 4.29 -2.07
C TYR A 106 2.51 4.03 -3.13
N SER A 107 1.80 5.05 -3.57
CA SER A 107 0.80 4.90 -4.62
C SER A 107 1.45 4.59 -5.98
N SER A 108 0.67 4.01 -6.90
CA SER A 108 1.05 3.68 -8.28
C SER A 108 2.43 3.01 -8.36
N SER A 109 2.66 2.04 -7.46
CA SER A 109 3.97 1.41 -7.23
C SER A 109 3.86 -0.11 -7.19
N LEU A 110 4.96 -0.77 -7.53
CA LEU A 110 5.21 -2.14 -7.08
C LEU A 110 6.10 -2.08 -5.84
N ILE A 111 5.66 -2.69 -4.75
CA ILE A 111 6.45 -2.75 -3.52
C ILE A 111 6.79 -4.20 -3.17
N ALA A 112 7.99 -4.41 -2.66
CA ALA A 112 8.43 -5.70 -2.13
C ALA A 112 8.66 -5.58 -0.63
N LEU A 113 7.93 -6.39 0.12
CA LEU A 113 8.04 -6.48 1.57
C LEU A 113 8.63 -7.83 1.99
N ASP A 114 9.31 -7.85 3.11
CA ASP A 114 9.59 -9.08 3.82
C ASP A 114 8.27 -9.67 4.30
N ALA A 115 7.93 -10.86 3.83
CA ALA A 115 6.61 -11.46 4.04
C ALA A 115 6.35 -11.85 5.52
N ALA A 116 7.41 -12.07 6.31
CA ALA A 116 7.29 -12.40 7.71
C ALA A 116 7.13 -11.18 8.63
N THR A 117 7.69 -10.03 8.23
CA THR A 117 7.82 -8.85 9.12
C THR A 117 7.19 -7.57 8.59
N GLY A 118 6.75 -7.55 7.33
CA GLY A 118 6.21 -6.35 6.67
C GLY A 118 7.24 -5.27 6.35
N ARG A 119 8.54 -5.53 6.57
CA ARG A 119 9.60 -4.54 6.32
C ARG A 119 9.79 -4.33 4.83
N LEU A 120 9.81 -3.05 4.40
CA LEU A 120 10.10 -2.69 3.02
C LEU A 120 11.51 -3.14 2.62
N LYS A 121 11.61 -3.86 1.52
CA LYS A 121 12.89 -4.22 0.88
C LYS A 121 13.23 -3.26 -0.24
N TRP A 122 12.29 -3.01 -1.13
CA TRP A 122 12.39 -2.02 -2.20
C TRP A 122 10.98 -1.63 -2.71
N HIS A 123 10.94 -0.57 -3.49
CA HIS A 123 9.76 -0.16 -4.25
C HIS A 123 10.19 0.41 -5.60
N PHE A 124 9.28 0.36 -6.54
CA PHE A 124 9.39 1.06 -7.82
C PHE A 124 8.08 1.79 -8.08
N GLN A 125 8.12 3.13 -8.11
CA GLN A 125 6.95 3.94 -8.40
C GLN A 125 6.86 4.15 -9.91
N MET A 126 5.76 3.70 -10.52
CA MET A 126 5.52 3.77 -11.96
C MET A 126 5.08 5.17 -12.38
N THR A 127 4.23 5.82 -11.57
CA THR A 127 3.73 7.16 -11.84
C THR A 127 3.83 8.01 -10.57
N HIS A 128 4.61 9.11 -10.64
CA HIS A 128 4.72 10.08 -9.56
C HIS A 128 3.53 11.03 -9.61
N HIS A 129 2.93 11.32 -8.44
CA HIS A 129 1.82 12.25 -8.31
C HIS A 129 0.68 11.95 -9.31
N ASP A 130 0.24 10.70 -9.33
CA ASP A 130 -0.77 10.24 -10.28
C ASP A 130 -2.10 11.00 -10.09
N ILE A 131 -2.59 11.63 -11.16
CA ILE A 131 -3.86 12.36 -11.22
C ILE A 131 -4.73 11.91 -12.40
N TYR A 132 -4.36 10.78 -13.03
CA TYR A 132 -5.01 10.29 -14.25
C TYR A 132 -5.68 8.93 -14.08
N ASP A 133 -5.56 8.33 -12.88
CA ASP A 133 -6.17 7.02 -12.61
C ASP A 133 -5.65 5.93 -13.58
N TRP A 134 -4.33 5.80 -13.63
CA TRP A 134 -3.65 4.92 -14.58
C TRP A 134 -3.86 3.42 -14.33
N ASP A 135 -4.36 3.04 -13.15
CA ASP A 135 -4.52 1.64 -12.76
C ASP A 135 -3.26 0.79 -12.96
N ALA A 136 -2.11 1.38 -12.66
CA ALA A 136 -0.79 0.81 -12.90
C ALA A 136 -0.54 -0.54 -12.16
N ASN A 137 -1.46 -0.92 -11.28
CA ASN A 137 -1.44 -2.18 -10.55
C ASN A 137 -2.27 -3.29 -11.21
N ALA A 138 -2.87 -3.04 -12.37
CA ALA A 138 -3.57 -4.09 -13.12
C ALA A 138 -2.59 -5.18 -13.58
N PRO A 139 -3.00 -6.47 -13.57
CA PRO A 139 -2.15 -7.57 -14.01
C PRO A 139 -1.91 -7.57 -15.51
#